data_399fcdcdb75bad1d8235dad1d7452f85
#
_entry.id   399fcdcdb75bad1d8235dad1d7452f85
#
_cell.length_a   1.000
_cell.length_b   1.000
_cell.length_c   1.000
_cell.angle_alpha   90.00
_cell.angle_beta   90.00
_cell.angle_gamma   90.00
#
_symmetry.space_group_name_H-M   'P 1'
#
loop_
_entity.id
_entity.type
_entity.pdbx_description
1 polymer ?
#
loop_
_entity_poly.entity_id
_entity_poly.type
_entity_poly.pdbx_seq_one_letter_code
_entity_poly.pdbx_strand_id
1 'polypeptide(L)' 'MRIHVSFIDRVGITQEVLALLGGRNLNLDAVEMVPPNVYIDAPTLSPEVLEELRDALFSVRGVQA' A
#
# COMPACT_ATOMS: atom_id res chain seq x y z
N MET A 1 10.89 -6.88 -3.76
CA MET A 1 10.86 -5.44 -4.04
C MET A 1 10.30 -4.68 -2.85
N ARG A 2 10.65 -3.43 -2.71
CA ARG A 2 10.12 -2.58 -1.65
C ARG A 2 9.32 -1.44 -2.27
N ILE A 3 8.08 -1.27 -1.80
CA ILE A 3 7.17 -0.23 -2.27
C ILE A 3 6.99 0.77 -1.14
N HIS A 4 7.18 2.04 -1.44
CA HIS A 4 6.98 3.13 -0.50
C HIS A 4 5.76 3.94 -0.89
N VAL A 5 4.86 4.15 0.07
CA VAL A 5 3.65 4.93 -0.14
C VAL A 5 3.62 6.06 0.89
N SER A 6 3.40 7.27 0.41
CA SER A 6 3.18 8.44 1.26
C SER A 6 1.71 8.79 1.30
N PHE A 7 1.24 9.22 2.47
CA PHE A 7 -0.16 9.61 2.62
C PHE A 7 -0.29 10.81 3.57
N ILE A 8 -1.46 11.47 3.48
CA ILE A 8 -1.82 12.49 4.45
C ILE A 8 -2.36 11.76 5.68
N ASP A 9 -1.72 12.02 6.84
CA ASP A 9 -2.11 11.36 8.08
C ASP A 9 -3.48 11.89 8.54
N ARG A 10 -4.47 11.02 8.48
CA ARG A 10 -5.83 11.31 8.92
C ARG A 10 -6.42 10.09 9.63
N VAL A 11 -7.47 10.32 10.40
CA VAL A 11 -8.16 9.24 11.11
C VAL A 11 -8.61 8.17 10.12
N GLY A 12 -8.24 6.94 10.40
CA GLY A 12 -8.68 5.76 9.65
C GLY A 12 -7.84 5.41 8.43
N ILE A 13 -6.91 6.28 7.98
CA ILE A 13 -6.15 6.00 6.76
C ILE A 13 -5.26 4.76 6.90
N THR A 14 -4.64 4.58 8.06
CA THR A 14 -3.81 3.40 8.31
C THR A 14 -4.63 2.12 8.18
N GLN A 15 -5.83 2.10 8.75
CA GLN A 15 -6.72 0.94 8.66
C GLN A 15 -7.19 0.71 7.23
N GLU A 16 -7.50 1.77 6.49
CA GLU A 16 -7.93 1.65 5.09
C GLU A 16 -6.82 1.06 4.21
N VAL A 17 -5.59 1.53 4.38
CA VAL A 17 -4.46 1.00 3.62
C VAL A 17 -4.20 -0.45 3.96
N LEU A 18 -4.18 -0.80 5.25
CA LEU A 18 -3.97 -2.18 5.68
C LEU A 18 -5.10 -3.10 5.20
N ALA A 19 -6.34 -2.65 5.27
CA ALA A 19 -7.48 -3.44 4.79
C ALA A 19 -7.41 -3.67 3.28
N LEU A 20 -6.99 -2.66 2.53
CA LEU A 20 -6.82 -2.79 1.09
C LEU A 20 -5.75 -3.83 0.76
N LEU A 21 -4.61 -3.78 1.44
CA LEU A 21 -3.53 -4.75 1.25
C LEU A 21 -3.97 -6.16 1.65
N GLY A 22 -4.67 -6.29 2.77
CA GLY A 22 -5.18 -7.58 3.24
C GLY A 22 -6.27 -8.17 2.37
N GLY A 23 -7.04 -7.33 1.68
CA GLY A 23 -8.09 -7.76 0.76
C GLY A 23 -7.57 -8.20 -0.60
N ARG A 24 -6.31 -7.91 -0.90
CA ARG A 24 -5.66 -8.34 -2.12
C ARG A 24 -4.95 -9.66 -1.87
N ASN A 25 -5.14 -10.64 -2.71
CA ASN A 25 -4.50 -11.94 -2.57
C ASN A 25 -3.01 -11.86 -2.99
N LEU A 26 -2.26 -11.01 -2.29
CA LEU A 26 -0.84 -10.78 -2.55
C LEU A 26 0.01 -11.44 -1.47
N ASN A 27 1.09 -12.06 -1.90
CA ASN A 27 2.06 -12.66 -1.00
C ASN A 27 3.08 -11.60 -0.57
N LEU A 28 2.75 -10.85 0.48
CA LEU A 28 3.63 -9.80 0.99
C LEU A 28 4.56 -10.37 2.06
N ASP A 29 5.83 -9.94 2.01
CA ASP A 29 6.82 -10.37 3.00
C ASP A 29 6.71 -9.57 4.29
N ALA A 30 6.45 -8.26 4.18
CA ALA A 30 6.32 -7.39 5.33
C ALA A 30 5.59 -6.10 4.97
N VAL A 31 4.95 -5.51 5.96
CA VAL A 31 4.37 -4.16 5.86
C VAL A 31 4.82 -3.39 7.08
N GLU A 32 5.51 -2.28 6.88
CA GLU A 32 5.97 -1.42 7.95
C GLU A 32 5.25 -0.08 7.88
N MET A 33 4.46 0.20 8.91
CA MET A 33 3.67 1.43 8.99
C MET A 33 4.42 2.46 9.83
N VAL A 34 4.89 3.51 9.19
CA VAL A 34 5.58 4.63 9.82
C VAL A 34 4.91 5.92 9.34
N PRO A 35 3.74 6.29 9.92
CA PRO A 35 2.99 7.45 9.42
C PRO A 35 3.87 8.71 9.33
N PRO A 36 3.77 9.49 8.24
CA PRO A 36 2.83 9.35 7.12
C PRO A 36 3.30 8.46 5.97
N ASN A 37 4.06 7.40 6.26
CA ASN A 37 4.62 6.50 5.26
C ASN A 37 4.22 5.05 5.54
N VAL A 38 4.14 4.26 4.49
CA VAL A 38 4.07 2.81 4.61
C VAL A 38 5.08 2.19 3.64
N TYR A 39 5.80 1.20 4.13
CA TYR A 39 6.78 0.44 3.34
C TYR A 39 6.30 -0.98 3.21
N ILE A 40 6.20 -1.47 1.98
CA ILE A 40 5.70 -2.79 1.67
C ILE A 40 6.82 -3.58 1.03
N ASP A 41 7.21 -4.69 1.67
CA ASP A 41 8.19 -5.61 1.11
C ASP A 41 7.44 -6.78 0.49
N ALA A 42 7.69 -7.04 -0.79
CA ALA A 42 7.02 -8.06 -1.57
C ALA A 42 8.02 -8.74 -2.50
N PRO A 43 7.74 -9.99 -2.91
CA PRO A 43 8.48 -10.57 -4.02
C PRO A 43 8.24 -9.75 -5.29
N THR A 44 9.06 -9.97 -6.31
CA THR A 44 8.88 -9.27 -7.58
C THR A 44 7.48 -9.50 -8.13
N LEU A 45 6.74 -8.42 -8.30
CA LEU A 45 5.39 -8.46 -8.85
C LEU A 45 5.42 -8.23 -10.36
N SER A 46 4.46 -8.81 -11.09
CA SER A 46 4.31 -8.52 -12.50
C SER A 46 3.92 -7.05 -12.69
N PRO A 47 4.25 -6.44 -13.84
CA PRO A 47 3.85 -5.06 -14.10
C PRO A 47 2.34 -4.83 -13.97
N GLU A 48 1.53 -5.79 -14.39
CA GLU A 48 0.07 -5.69 -14.30
C GLU A 48 -0.40 -5.66 -12.85
N VAL A 49 0.13 -6.54 -12.02
CA VAL A 49 -0.22 -6.60 -10.59
C VAL A 49 0.26 -5.34 -9.87
N LEU A 50 1.46 -4.88 -10.19
CA LEU A 50 2.01 -3.67 -9.58
C LEU A 50 1.16 -2.44 -9.93
N GLU A 51 0.71 -2.33 -11.18
CA GLU A 51 -0.14 -1.23 -11.61
C GLU A 51 -1.51 -1.28 -10.95
N GLU A 52 -2.11 -2.45 -10.84
CA GLU A 52 -3.38 -2.64 -10.12
C GLU A 52 -3.26 -2.22 -8.67
N LEU A 53 -2.18 -2.63 -8.00
CA LEU A 53 -1.93 -2.26 -6.61
C LEU A 53 -1.77 -0.75 -6.46
N ARG A 54 -1.01 -0.14 -7.36
CA ARG A 54 -0.81 1.30 -7.38
C ARG A 54 -2.13 2.05 -7.54
N ASP A 55 -2.95 1.64 -8.50
CA ASP A 55 -4.26 2.27 -8.75
C ASP A 55 -5.18 2.11 -7.53
N ALA A 56 -5.17 0.94 -6.91
CA ALA A 56 -5.96 0.69 -5.72
C ALA A 56 -5.51 1.58 -4.55
N LEU A 57 -4.21 1.73 -4.34
CA LEU A 57 -3.67 2.59 -3.28
C LEU A 57 -4.04 4.06 -3.54
N PHE A 58 -3.93 4.53 -4.78
CA PHE A 58 -4.31 5.90 -5.10
C PHE A 58 -5.81 6.16 -5.00
N SER A 59 -6.64 5.12 -4.96
CA SER A 59 -8.07 5.27 -4.73
C SER A 59 -8.39 5.60 -3.26
N VAL A 60 -7.47 5.34 -2.35
CA VAL A 60 -7.63 5.68 -0.93
C VAL A 60 -7.41 7.18 -0.77
N ARG A 61 -8.39 7.87 -0.18
CA ARG A 61 -8.28 9.30 0.03
C ARG A 61 -7.11 9.63 0.96
N GLY A 62 -6.22 10.48 0.49
CA GLY A 62 -5.04 10.90 1.25
C GLY A 62 -3.74 10.24 0.79
N VAL A 63 -3.78 9.18 0.00
CA VAL A 63 -2.57 8.59 -0.58
C VAL A 63 -2.03 9.54 -1.66
N GLN A 64 -0.76 9.87 -1.59
CA GLN A 64 -0.13 10.87 -2.45
C GLN A 64 0.90 10.29 -3.43
N ALA A 65 1.66 9.32 -3.01
CA ALA A 65 2.71 8.78 -3.88
C ALA A 65 3.15 7.38 -3.47
#